data_00cc8ffd58fd5029dd2acf96c22c3921
#
_entry.id   00cc8ffd58fd5029dd2acf96c22c3921
#
_cell.length_a   1.000
_cell.length_b   1.000
_cell.length_c   1.000
_cell.angle_alpha   90.00
_cell.angle_beta   90.00
_cell.angle_gamma   90.00
#
_symmetry.space_group_name_H-M   'P 1'
#
loop_
_entity.id
_entity.type
_entity.pdbx_description
1 polymer ?
#
loop_
_entity_poly.entity_id
_entity_poly.type
_entity_poly.pdbx_seq_one_letter_code
_entity_poly.pdbx_strand_id
1 'polypeptide(L)'
;MKRISPNGLSLIKSFEGLRLKAYKPVKTEKYFTIGYGHYSADVSEGMIITPLQAEQILLRDVARFEREVNKYDPIYRWTQNEFDALVSFAFNIGSINQLTASGKRTKAEIADKILLYNKAGKKVLPGLVKRREMERALYVR
;
A
#
# COMPACT_ATOMS: atom_id res chain seq x y z
N MET A 1 3.91 17.32 7.61
CA MET A 1 3.43 15.94 7.45
C MET A 1 4.33 15.18 6.49
N LYS A 2 4.63 13.95 6.83
CA LYS A 2 5.47 13.12 5.97
C LYS A 2 4.76 12.74 4.68
N ARG A 3 5.55 12.52 3.66
CA ARG A 3 5.14 11.99 2.37
C ARG A 3 5.97 10.74 2.08
N ILE A 4 5.39 9.84 1.30
CA ILE A 4 6.11 8.63 0.87
C ILE A 4 7.34 9.03 0.03
N SER A 5 8.46 8.33 0.27
CA SER A 5 9.69 8.55 -0.49
C SER A 5 9.75 7.65 -1.72
N PRO A 6 10.73 7.88 -2.63
CA PRO A 6 10.93 6.98 -3.78
C PRO A 6 11.10 5.51 -3.39
N ASN A 7 11.73 5.20 -2.25
CA ASN A 7 11.88 3.82 -1.76
C ASN A 7 10.52 3.20 -1.44
N GLY A 8 9.64 3.94 -0.80
CA GLY A 8 8.30 3.47 -0.49
C GLY A 8 7.46 3.26 -1.75
N LEU A 9 7.55 4.19 -2.70
CA LEU A 9 6.87 4.06 -3.99
C LEU A 9 7.37 2.84 -4.76
N SER A 10 8.69 2.61 -4.78
CA SER A 10 9.27 1.43 -5.44
C SER A 10 8.74 0.14 -4.83
N LEU A 11 8.60 0.09 -3.51
CA LEU A 11 8.07 -1.08 -2.83
C LEU A 11 6.62 -1.36 -3.30
N ILE A 12 5.76 -0.35 -3.29
CA ILE A 12 4.37 -0.49 -3.76
C ILE A 12 4.34 -0.95 -5.21
N LYS A 13 5.09 -0.28 -6.10
CA LYS A 13 5.16 -0.60 -7.52
C LYS A 13 5.56 -2.04 -7.76
N SER A 14 6.52 -2.55 -6.98
CA SER A 14 7.03 -3.92 -7.14
C SER A 14 5.97 -4.99 -6.90
N PHE A 15 4.95 -4.68 -6.07
CA PHE A 15 3.88 -5.62 -5.77
C PHE A 15 2.64 -5.40 -6.62
N GLU A 16 2.33 -4.16 -6.99
CA GLU A 16 1.13 -3.87 -7.77
C GLU A 16 1.28 -4.19 -9.25
N GLY A 17 2.50 -4.08 -9.79
CA GLY A 17 2.72 -4.19 -11.23
C GLY A 17 2.14 -3.01 -11.99
N LEU A 18 2.49 -2.89 -13.28
CA LEU A 18 2.07 -1.78 -14.12
C LEU A 18 1.26 -2.27 -15.31
N ARG A 19 0.07 -1.68 -15.49
CA ARG A 19 -0.77 -1.89 -16.68
C ARG A 19 -1.09 -0.54 -17.30
N LEU A 20 -0.64 -0.34 -18.52
CA LEU A 20 -0.89 0.92 -19.24
C LEU A 20 -2.22 0.96 -19.97
N LYS A 21 -2.89 -0.19 -20.09
CA LYS A 21 -4.22 -0.30 -20.70
C LYS A 21 -5.21 -0.82 -19.67
N ALA A 22 -6.39 -0.20 -19.61
CA ALA A 22 -7.46 -0.61 -18.71
C ALA A 22 -7.83 -2.08 -18.91
N TYR A 23 -8.02 -2.79 -17.79
CA TYR A 23 -8.37 -4.21 -17.83
C TYR A 23 -9.30 -4.56 -16.65
N LYS A 24 -10.01 -5.68 -16.79
CA LYS A 24 -10.77 -6.28 -15.70
C LYS A 24 -10.18 -7.67 -15.42
N PRO A 25 -9.51 -7.87 -14.27
CA PRO A 25 -9.02 -9.20 -13.92
C PRO A 25 -10.13 -10.24 -13.81
N VAL A 26 -11.32 -9.82 -13.34
CA VAL A 26 -12.51 -10.65 -13.21
C VAL A 26 -13.66 -9.93 -13.88
N LYS A 27 -14.40 -10.62 -14.76
CA LYS A 27 -15.51 -10.03 -15.54
C LYS A 27 -16.62 -9.44 -14.67
N THR A 28 -16.78 -9.96 -13.46
CA THR A 28 -17.83 -9.52 -12.54
C THR A 28 -17.47 -8.24 -11.80
N GLU A 29 -16.25 -7.72 -11.93
CA GLU A 29 -15.86 -6.47 -11.30
C GLU A 29 -16.63 -5.30 -11.89
N LYS A 30 -16.99 -4.36 -11.01
CA LYS A 30 -17.78 -3.19 -11.42
C LYS A 30 -16.95 -2.21 -12.25
N TYR A 31 -15.69 -2.03 -11.92
CA TYR A 31 -14.81 -1.04 -12.56
C TYR A 31 -13.63 -1.71 -13.26
N PHE A 32 -13.00 -0.97 -14.16
CA PHE A 32 -11.72 -1.35 -14.75
C PHE A 32 -10.57 -0.92 -13.83
N THR A 33 -9.44 -1.59 -14.01
CA THR A 33 -8.18 -1.27 -13.30
C THR A 33 -7.16 -0.76 -14.32
N ILE A 34 -6.32 0.19 -13.92
CA ILE A 34 -5.23 0.72 -14.75
C ILE A 34 -4.06 1.17 -13.88
N GLY A 35 -2.90 1.34 -14.47
CA GLY A 35 -1.70 1.81 -13.78
C GLY A 35 -1.20 0.83 -12.74
N TYR A 36 -0.94 1.31 -11.54
CA TYR A 36 -0.47 0.50 -10.41
C TYR A 36 -1.66 0.10 -9.52
N GLY A 37 -2.59 -0.63 -10.10
CA GLY A 37 -3.74 -1.14 -9.34
C GLY A 37 -4.84 -0.11 -9.08
N HIS A 38 -4.91 0.95 -9.87
CA HIS A 38 -5.98 1.95 -9.72
C HIS A 38 -7.30 1.39 -10.23
N TYR A 39 -8.19 1.05 -9.30
CA TYR A 39 -9.51 0.49 -9.55
C TYR A 39 -10.55 1.56 -9.21
N SER A 40 -11.22 2.11 -10.22
CA SER A 40 -12.11 3.25 -9.99
C SER A 40 -13.10 3.43 -11.14
N ALA A 41 -14.19 4.13 -10.85
CA ALA A 41 -15.21 4.50 -11.83
C ALA A 41 -14.66 5.41 -12.94
N ASP A 42 -13.55 6.09 -12.71
CA ASP A 42 -12.93 6.97 -13.72
C ASP A 42 -12.11 6.21 -14.76
N VAL A 43 -11.95 4.88 -14.61
CA VAL A 43 -11.25 4.05 -15.58
C VAL A 43 -12.27 3.45 -16.53
N SER A 44 -12.17 3.81 -17.81
CA SER A 44 -13.08 3.32 -18.84
C SER A 44 -12.42 2.26 -19.72
N GLU A 45 -13.27 1.43 -20.33
CA GLU A 45 -12.81 0.40 -21.26
C GLU A 45 -12.00 1.04 -22.39
N GLY A 46 -10.86 0.45 -22.73
CA GLY A 46 -9.99 0.95 -23.79
C GLY A 46 -9.06 2.10 -23.39
N MET A 47 -9.16 2.60 -22.16
CA MET A 47 -8.29 3.67 -21.68
C MET A 47 -6.83 3.24 -21.72
N ILE A 48 -5.97 4.13 -22.20
CA ILE A 48 -4.52 3.93 -22.26
C ILE A 48 -3.84 5.13 -21.60
N ILE A 49 -2.84 4.85 -20.77
CA ILE A 49 -2.05 5.90 -20.08
C ILE A 49 -0.57 5.69 -20.31
N THR A 50 0.20 6.75 -20.08
CA THR A 50 1.68 6.69 -20.09
C THR A 50 2.20 6.24 -18.72
N PRO A 51 3.47 5.77 -18.65
CA PRO A 51 4.10 5.49 -17.36
C PRO A 51 4.10 6.68 -16.40
N LEU A 52 4.28 7.89 -16.90
CA LEU A 52 4.23 9.11 -16.07
C LEU A 52 2.83 9.33 -15.49
N GLN A 53 1.80 9.14 -16.32
CA GLN A 53 0.41 9.24 -15.84
C GLN A 53 0.11 8.18 -14.78
N ALA A 54 0.62 6.95 -14.96
CA ALA A 54 0.46 5.89 -13.98
C ALA A 54 1.08 6.28 -12.62
N GLU A 55 2.24 6.89 -12.63
CA GLU A 55 2.89 7.36 -11.40
C GLU A 55 2.11 8.50 -10.74
N GLN A 56 1.59 9.43 -11.53
CA GLN A 56 0.77 10.52 -11.00
C GLN A 56 -0.51 10.00 -10.35
N ILE A 57 -1.14 9.00 -10.96
CA ILE A 57 -2.31 8.33 -10.38
C ILE A 57 -1.95 7.66 -9.06
N LEU A 58 -0.83 6.94 -9.01
CA LEU A 58 -0.36 6.29 -7.79
C LEU A 58 -0.13 7.30 -6.67
N LEU A 59 0.50 8.43 -6.97
CA LEU A 59 0.75 9.49 -5.98
C LEU A 59 -0.57 10.03 -5.39
N ARG A 60 -1.60 10.16 -6.22
CA ARG A 60 -2.92 10.55 -5.73
C ARG A 60 -3.57 9.45 -4.88
N ASP A 61 -3.44 8.20 -5.31
CA ASP A 61 -4.04 7.08 -4.60
C ASP A 61 -3.41 6.87 -3.22
N VAL A 62 -2.09 7.07 -3.09
CA VAL A 62 -1.41 6.89 -1.80
C VAL A 62 -1.71 8.01 -0.80
N ALA A 63 -2.17 9.18 -1.27
CA ALA A 63 -2.38 10.34 -0.39
C ALA A 63 -3.30 10.03 0.79
N ARG A 64 -4.35 9.25 0.57
CA ARG A 64 -5.27 8.82 1.63
C ARG A 64 -4.54 7.98 2.69
N PHE A 65 -3.65 7.11 2.26
CA PHE A 65 -2.91 6.23 3.17
C PHE A 65 -1.78 6.96 3.87
N GLU A 66 -1.19 7.96 3.22
CA GLU A 66 -0.26 8.87 3.90
C GLU A 66 -0.95 9.56 5.08
N ARG A 67 -2.20 10.00 4.90
CA ARG A 67 -2.97 10.61 5.98
C ARG A 67 -3.26 9.62 7.11
N GLU A 68 -3.58 8.37 6.78
CA GLU A 68 -3.81 7.32 7.78
C GLU A 68 -2.58 7.08 8.64
N VAL A 69 -1.39 7.01 8.04
CA VAL A 69 -0.15 6.79 8.77
C VAL A 69 0.24 8.04 9.57
N ASN A 70 0.05 9.22 9.00
CA ASN A 70 0.36 10.49 9.67
C ASN A 70 -0.48 10.72 10.93
N LYS A 71 -1.67 10.13 11.04
CA LYS A 71 -2.50 10.22 12.25
C LYS A 71 -1.74 9.78 13.50
N TYR A 72 -0.86 8.82 13.35
CA TYR A 72 -0.10 8.24 14.46
C TYR A 72 1.30 8.83 14.61
N ASP A 73 1.69 9.73 13.74
CA ASP A 73 3.00 10.36 13.81
C ASP A 73 3.24 11.12 15.14
N PRO A 74 2.25 11.82 15.70
CA PRO A 74 2.44 12.47 17.00
C PRO A 74 2.81 11.49 18.13
N ILE A 75 2.34 10.24 18.03
CA ILE A 75 2.63 9.19 19.02
C ILE A 75 3.99 8.56 18.75
N TYR A 76 4.23 8.15 17.50
CA TYR A 76 5.38 7.31 17.16
C TYR A 76 6.57 8.07 16.61
N ARG A 77 6.36 9.25 16.02
CA ARG A 77 7.40 10.03 15.33
C ARG A 77 8.15 9.12 14.35
N TRP A 78 7.41 8.66 13.34
CA TRP A 78 7.92 7.72 12.36
C TRP A 78 9.22 8.19 11.70
N THR A 79 10.17 7.29 11.53
CA THR A 79 11.25 7.52 10.57
C THR A 79 10.68 7.45 9.17
N GLN A 80 11.42 7.93 8.18
CA GLN A 80 10.97 7.86 6.78
C GLN A 80 10.76 6.40 6.34
N ASN A 81 11.66 5.50 6.74
CA ASN A 81 11.52 4.08 6.38
C ASN A 81 10.31 3.42 7.03
N GLU A 82 10.06 3.72 8.30
CA GLU A 82 8.86 3.25 8.97
C GLU A 82 7.59 3.78 8.28
N PHE A 83 7.59 5.06 7.96
CA PHE A 83 6.47 5.70 7.26
C PHE A 83 6.21 5.04 5.91
N ASP A 84 7.26 4.87 5.11
CA ASP A 84 7.15 4.26 3.78
C ASP A 84 6.58 2.84 3.86
N ALA A 85 7.10 2.04 4.78
CA ALA A 85 6.63 0.66 4.98
C ALA A 85 5.16 0.62 5.36
N LEU A 86 4.75 1.53 6.26
CA LEU A 86 3.36 1.59 6.74
C LEU A 86 2.41 2.14 5.69
N VAL A 87 2.84 3.04 4.81
CA VAL A 87 2.02 3.47 3.68
C VAL A 87 1.80 2.30 2.72
N SER A 88 2.84 1.52 2.42
CA SER A 88 2.69 0.31 1.62
C SER A 88 1.70 -0.68 2.26
N PHE A 89 1.84 -0.90 3.56
CA PHE A 89 0.93 -1.76 4.32
C PHE A 89 -0.52 -1.25 4.23
N ALA A 90 -0.73 0.03 4.51
CA ALA A 90 -2.07 0.64 4.48
C ALA A 90 -2.67 0.62 3.08
N PHE A 91 -1.86 0.84 2.05
CA PHE A 91 -2.30 0.79 0.65
C PHE A 91 -2.90 -0.58 0.31
N ASN A 92 -2.34 -1.66 0.85
CA ASN A 92 -2.81 -3.01 0.61
C ASN A 92 -3.96 -3.41 1.56
N ILE A 93 -3.85 -3.08 2.85
CA ILE A 93 -4.77 -3.54 3.89
C ILE A 93 -5.92 -2.53 4.14
N GLY A 94 -5.65 -1.24 3.98
CA GLY A 94 -6.64 -0.18 4.16
C GLY A 94 -6.32 0.82 5.26
N SER A 95 -5.72 0.38 6.37
CA SER A 95 -5.34 1.27 7.47
C SER A 95 -4.29 0.60 8.36
N ILE A 96 -3.78 1.36 9.35
CA ILE A 96 -2.89 0.83 10.37
C ILE A 96 -3.52 0.88 11.77
N ASN A 97 -4.82 1.11 11.85
CA ASN A 97 -5.51 1.22 13.15
C ASN A 97 -5.40 -0.09 13.95
N GLN A 98 -5.71 -1.21 13.33
CA GLN A 98 -5.62 -2.51 13.98
C GLN A 98 -4.16 -2.90 14.23
N LEU A 99 -3.28 -2.63 13.26
CA LEU A 99 -1.85 -2.93 13.37
C LEU A 99 -1.22 -2.26 14.59
N THR A 100 -1.58 -1.02 14.85
CA THR A 100 -1.04 -0.24 15.97
C THR A 100 -1.82 -0.41 17.26
N ALA A 101 -2.94 -1.16 17.23
CA ALA A 101 -3.92 -1.22 18.33
C ALA A 101 -4.32 0.20 18.76
N SER A 102 -4.68 1.04 17.78
CA SER A 102 -5.06 2.46 17.97
C SER A 102 -3.97 3.27 18.69
N GLY A 103 -2.72 3.00 18.36
CA GLY A 103 -1.57 3.72 18.89
C GLY A 103 -1.04 3.20 20.23
N LYS A 104 -1.50 2.03 20.67
CA LYS A 104 -1.11 1.45 21.96
C LYS A 104 0.09 0.52 21.89
N ARG A 105 0.40 -0.02 20.70
CA ARG A 105 1.55 -0.92 20.54
C ARG A 105 2.85 -0.14 20.44
N THR A 106 3.94 -0.78 20.84
CA THR A 106 5.28 -0.25 20.62
C THR A 106 5.70 -0.44 19.18
N LYS A 107 6.72 0.28 18.73
CA LYS A 107 7.29 0.11 17.38
C LYS A 107 7.76 -1.33 17.15
N ALA A 108 8.37 -1.96 18.16
CA ALA A 108 8.84 -3.34 18.07
C ALA A 108 7.67 -4.32 17.90
N GLU A 109 6.60 -4.12 18.65
CA GLU A 109 5.40 -4.95 18.52
C GLU A 109 4.76 -4.79 17.13
N ILE A 110 4.73 -3.57 16.59
CA ILE A 110 4.22 -3.30 15.25
C ILE A 110 5.02 -4.09 14.21
N ALA A 111 6.36 -4.09 14.32
CA ALA A 111 7.23 -4.83 13.40
C ALA A 111 6.84 -6.30 13.32
N ASP A 112 6.58 -6.92 14.47
CA ASP A 112 6.20 -8.33 14.52
C ASP A 112 4.78 -8.57 13.98
N LYS A 113 3.86 -7.67 14.26
CA LYS A 113 2.47 -7.79 13.84
C LYS A 113 2.28 -7.61 12.33
N ILE A 114 3.14 -6.84 11.67
CA ILE A 114 3.10 -6.69 10.21
C ILE A 114 3.03 -8.05 9.53
N LEU A 115 3.85 -9.00 9.99
CA LEU A 115 3.97 -10.32 9.37
C LEU A 115 2.69 -11.16 9.43
N LEU A 116 1.75 -10.83 10.30
CA LEU A 116 0.52 -11.61 10.48
C LEU A 116 -0.52 -11.34 9.39
N TYR A 117 -0.39 -10.26 8.62
CA TYR A 117 -1.37 -9.85 7.62
C TYR A 117 -1.06 -10.48 6.25
N ASN A 118 -1.04 -11.81 6.21
CA ASN A 118 -0.61 -12.59 5.05
C ASN A 118 -1.71 -13.49 4.45
N LYS A 119 -2.97 -13.23 4.83
CA LYS A 119 -4.08 -14.07 4.37
C LYS A 119 -5.07 -13.29 3.52
N ALA A 120 -5.66 -13.97 2.54
CA ALA A 120 -6.88 -13.52 1.87
C ALA A 120 -7.99 -14.48 2.31
N GLY A 121 -8.98 -13.95 3.04
CA GLY A 121 -9.92 -14.78 3.76
C GLY A 121 -9.20 -15.61 4.82
N LYS A 122 -9.31 -16.94 4.72
CA LYS A 122 -8.65 -17.84 5.68
C LYS A 122 -7.36 -18.45 5.14
N LYS A 123 -6.99 -18.12 3.90
CA LYS A 123 -5.88 -18.77 3.22
C LYS A 123 -4.64 -17.87 3.19
N VAL A 124 -3.51 -18.42 3.62
CA VAL A 124 -2.20 -17.76 3.49
C VAL A 124 -1.80 -17.73 2.02
N LEU A 125 -1.44 -16.54 1.52
CA LEU A 125 -0.98 -16.36 0.15
C LEU A 125 0.51 -16.03 0.12
N PRO A 126 1.33 -16.76 -0.67
CA PRO A 126 2.78 -16.52 -0.75
C PRO A 126 3.13 -15.07 -1.12
N GLY A 127 2.35 -14.44 -2.01
CA GLY A 127 2.58 -13.04 -2.38
C GLY A 127 2.39 -12.08 -1.22
N LEU A 128 1.41 -12.35 -0.35
CA LEU A 128 1.19 -11.52 0.84
C LEU A 128 2.27 -11.76 1.89
N VAL A 129 2.74 -13.00 2.04
CA VAL A 129 3.87 -13.31 2.93
C VAL A 129 5.08 -12.49 2.51
N LYS A 130 5.43 -12.53 1.22
CA LYS A 130 6.59 -11.79 0.69
C LYS A 130 6.43 -10.29 0.88
N ARG A 131 5.23 -9.76 0.61
CA ARG A 131 4.96 -8.32 0.78
C ARG A 131 5.18 -7.89 2.22
N ARG A 132 4.62 -8.63 3.17
CA ARG A 132 4.78 -8.32 4.60
C ARG A 132 6.24 -8.40 5.03
N GLU A 133 6.97 -9.38 4.54
CA GLU A 133 8.39 -9.50 4.85
C GLU A 133 9.20 -8.31 4.34
N MET A 134 8.92 -7.85 3.12
CA MET A 134 9.61 -6.70 2.55
C MET A 134 9.23 -5.39 3.23
N GLU A 135 7.95 -5.24 3.60
CA GLU A 135 7.50 -4.08 4.38
C GLU A 135 8.19 -4.04 5.74
N ARG A 136 8.24 -5.19 6.44
CA ARG A 136 8.93 -5.26 7.73
C ARG A 136 10.42 -4.96 7.60
N ALA A 137 11.07 -5.48 6.58
CA ALA A 137 12.50 -5.24 6.33
C ALA A 137 12.79 -3.74 6.16
N LEU A 138 11.93 -3.03 5.43
CA LEU A 138 12.04 -1.58 5.28
C LEU A 138 11.75 -0.87 6.61
N TYR A 139 10.72 -1.30 7.32
CA TYR A 139 10.29 -0.71 8.59
C TYR A 139 11.41 -0.71 9.63
N VAL A 140 12.15 -1.81 9.74
CA VAL A 140 13.20 -1.97 10.77
C VAL A 140 14.58 -1.50 10.33
N ARG A 141 14.72 -1.02 9.09
CA ARG A 141 16.00 -0.56 8.55
C ARG A 141 16.48 0.73 9.20
#